data_75771c4338878cd3ca0488eb0ea7c6bd
#
_entry.id   75771c4338878cd3ca0488eb0ea7c6bd
#
_cell.length_a   1.000
_cell.length_b   1.000
_cell.length_c   1.000
_cell.angle_alpha   90.00
_cell.angle_beta   90.00
_cell.angle_gamma   90.00
#
_symmetry.space_group_name_H-M   'P 1'
#
loop_
_entity.id
_entity.type
_entity.pdbx_description
1 polymer ?
#
loop_
_entity_poly.entity_id
_entity_poly.type
_entity_poly.pdbx_seq_one_letter_code
_entity_poly.pdbx_strand_id
1 'polypeptide(L)'
;MKKLATALLSIFLMNNIALASSDVFSGHAEFTNDAPEYDKEMYTGTTETLEKRDTIEMTVSQVIDGSFSFEGDEFFAEVTSDVYGDKGIIVPKGTVAHGTIVESAEAKRLGRDGYINLSFDYLVTPDGREIPIEGKMSTKLHPVKAAAKIVATDVGYTAAGGVLGGVFAAQALSIEAAIASQGGTVAAGAAVGAGVGLGMALYRKGKDVLISPGDEIKVKILSNVELPVYKEEALKQKEQKYPGLDIRIVNILYEKDPFGEVNTLTLSLSIANMSDKSFSGMDVALMNDYGNIYNPSIFGDTKLLFTQFKPGDRKAGKMSFSVNNVKHSYWLIVNNRATNKPLMKISLDNAYKNVSEDIKKRNSKMKKRKKNYYKENDPFDV
;
A
#
# COMPACT_ATOMS: atom_id res chain seq x y z
N MET A 1 3.08 -54.64 1.23
CA MET A 1 3.46 -53.33 0.63
C MET A 1 2.54 -52.18 1.05
N LYS A 2 1.18 -52.29 1.04
CA LYS A 2 0.29 -51.19 1.47
C LYS A 2 0.49 -50.73 2.92
N LYS A 3 0.74 -51.66 3.87
CA LYS A 3 0.97 -51.33 5.30
C LYS A 3 2.29 -50.57 5.54
N LEU A 4 3.32 -50.83 4.71
CA LEU A 4 4.62 -50.12 4.80
C LEU A 4 4.50 -48.67 4.28
N ALA A 5 3.74 -48.45 3.21
CA ALA A 5 3.48 -47.13 2.65
C ALA A 5 2.68 -46.26 3.61
N THR A 6 1.71 -46.83 4.33
CA THR A 6 0.90 -46.10 5.32
C THR A 6 1.74 -45.71 6.55
N ALA A 7 2.66 -46.57 6.98
CA ALA A 7 3.57 -46.26 8.09
C ALA A 7 4.60 -45.19 7.72
N LEU A 8 5.14 -45.19 6.50
CA LEU A 8 6.02 -44.13 6.01
C LEU A 8 5.30 -42.78 5.83
N LEU A 9 4.05 -42.80 5.37
CA LEU A 9 3.25 -41.59 5.23
C LEU A 9 2.91 -40.98 6.61
N SER A 10 2.62 -41.81 7.62
CA SER A 10 2.34 -41.33 8.98
C SER A 10 3.60 -40.78 9.66
N ILE A 11 4.78 -41.34 9.42
CA ILE A 11 6.06 -40.80 9.92
C ILE A 11 6.40 -39.49 9.23
N PHE A 12 6.12 -39.35 7.92
CA PHE A 12 6.36 -38.11 7.19
C PHE A 12 5.39 -36.99 7.65
N LEU A 13 4.12 -37.30 7.90
CA LEU A 13 3.14 -36.36 8.45
C LEU A 13 3.47 -35.94 9.90
N MET A 14 3.94 -36.89 10.73
CA MET A 14 4.34 -36.55 12.11
C MET A 14 5.59 -35.66 12.16
N ASN A 15 6.59 -35.89 11.28
CA ASN A 15 7.77 -35.02 11.21
C ASN A 15 7.44 -33.60 10.71
N ASN A 16 6.45 -33.44 9.81
CA ASN A 16 6.02 -32.10 9.37
C ASN A 16 5.14 -31.37 10.40
N ILE A 17 4.42 -32.11 11.26
CA ILE A 17 3.67 -31.53 12.38
C ILE A 17 4.61 -31.12 13.51
N ALA A 18 5.71 -31.86 13.74
CA ALA A 18 6.70 -31.49 14.77
C ALA A 18 7.53 -30.26 14.40
N LEU A 19 7.64 -29.91 13.11
CA LEU A 19 8.27 -28.65 12.65
C LEU A 19 7.30 -27.46 12.61
N ALA A 20 5.98 -27.71 12.75
CA ALA A 20 4.96 -26.67 12.85
C ALA A 20 4.52 -26.39 14.29
N SER A 21 5.14 -27.07 15.28
CA SER A 21 4.79 -26.86 16.69
C SER A 21 5.69 -25.81 17.33
N SER A 22 5.08 -24.71 17.66
CA SER A 22 5.27 -23.84 18.83
C SER A 22 6.45 -22.89 18.95
N ASP A 23 7.51 -22.95 18.16
CA ASP A 23 8.65 -22.05 18.38
C ASP A 23 8.66 -20.80 17.47
N VAL A 24 7.71 -20.68 16.54
CA VAL A 24 7.58 -19.49 15.69
C VAL A 24 6.60 -18.47 16.27
N PHE A 25 5.74 -18.89 17.23
CA PHE A 25 4.75 -18.02 17.88
C PHE A 25 4.88 -17.92 19.41
N SER A 26 5.86 -18.57 20.02
CA SER A 26 6.25 -18.32 21.42
C SER A 26 7.47 -17.41 21.53
N GLY A 27 7.70 -16.56 20.55
CA GLY A 27 8.41 -15.31 20.73
C GLY A 27 7.54 -14.34 21.55
N HIS A 28 7.08 -14.76 22.72
CA HIS A 28 7.16 -13.87 23.85
C HIS A 28 8.65 -13.53 23.94
N ALA A 29 9.08 -12.44 23.29
CA ALA A 29 10.19 -11.71 23.81
C ALA A 29 9.86 -11.64 25.31
N GLU A 30 10.61 -12.34 26.14
CA GLU A 30 10.74 -11.95 27.53
C GLU A 30 11.06 -10.46 27.40
N PHE A 31 10.04 -9.63 27.62
CA PHE A 31 10.24 -8.23 27.89
C PHE A 31 11.09 -8.25 29.17
N THR A 32 12.40 -8.37 28.99
CA THR A 32 13.31 -7.95 30.03
C THR A 32 12.84 -6.55 30.34
N ASN A 33 12.55 -6.30 31.61
CA ASN A 33 12.15 -4.98 32.14
C ASN A 33 13.24 -3.91 31.95
N ASP A 34 14.22 -4.16 31.12
CA ASP A 34 15.09 -3.16 30.52
C ASP A 34 14.23 -2.45 29.46
N ALA A 35 13.42 -1.49 29.93
CA ALA A 35 12.84 -0.49 29.06
C ALA A 35 13.98 -0.05 28.12
N PRO A 36 13.80 -0.14 26.78
CA PRO A 36 14.84 0.28 25.86
C PRO A 36 15.27 1.66 26.34
N GLU A 37 16.56 1.84 26.57
CA GLU A 37 17.14 3.12 26.96
C GLU A 37 16.90 4.05 25.78
N TYR A 38 15.73 4.72 25.82
CA TYR A 38 15.30 5.63 24.77
C TYR A 38 16.39 6.68 24.65
N ASP A 39 16.97 6.76 23.49
CA ASP A 39 18.01 7.72 23.21
C ASP A 39 17.43 9.11 23.51
N LYS A 40 17.85 9.70 24.65
CA LYS A 40 17.37 11.02 25.12
C LYS A 40 17.55 12.11 24.07
N GLU A 41 18.31 11.81 23.01
CA GLU A 41 18.51 12.66 21.85
C GLU A 41 17.30 12.69 20.90
N MET A 42 16.36 11.72 20.96
CA MET A 42 15.21 11.70 20.05
C MET A 42 14.14 12.74 20.38
N TYR A 43 14.09 13.21 21.62
CA TYR A 43 13.03 14.10 22.10
C TYR A 43 13.54 15.51 22.38
N THR A 44 12.64 16.48 22.20
CA THR A 44 12.92 17.88 22.58
C THR A 44 12.87 18.11 24.10
N GLY A 45 12.29 17.17 24.85
CA GLY A 45 11.99 17.32 26.28
C GLY A 45 10.67 18.03 26.57
N THR A 46 9.90 18.38 25.56
CA THR A 46 8.58 18.99 25.70
C THR A 46 7.49 17.98 25.34
N THR A 47 6.30 18.16 25.91
CA THR A 47 5.09 17.43 25.55
C THR A 47 4.11 18.32 24.81
N GLU A 48 3.24 17.72 24.03
CA GLU A 48 2.15 18.35 23.33
C GLU A 48 0.95 17.40 23.25
N THR A 49 -0.22 17.96 23.11
CA THR A 49 -1.47 17.19 23.12
C THR A 49 -1.96 16.96 21.69
N LEU A 50 -2.13 15.68 21.34
CA LEU A 50 -2.96 15.28 20.21
C LEU A 50 -4.41 15.48 20.63
N GLU A 51 -5.10 16.43 19.99
CA GLU A 51 -6.42 16.84 20.44
C GLU A 51 -7.54 15.90 19.98
N LYS A 52 -8.59 15.89 20.77
CA LYS A 52 -9.86 15.27 20.36
C LYS A 52 -10.37 15.88 19.06
N ARG A 53 -10.67 15.03 18.07
CA ARG A 53 -11.11 15.31 16.71
C ARG A 53 -9.98 15.46 15.70
N ASP A 54 -8.73 15.44 16.10
CA ASP A 54 -7.62 15.34 15.17
C ASP A 54 -7.76 14.08 14.34
N THR A 55 -7.19 14.14 13.17
CA THR A 55 -7.26 13.03 12.21
C THR A 55 -5.86 12.61 11.83
N ILE A 56 -5.58 11.33 11.98
CA ILE A 56 -4.33 10.71 11.55
C ILE A 56 -4.57 9.95 10.25
N GLU A 57 -3.73 10.19 9.26
CA GLU A 57 -3.74 9.44 7.99
C GLU A 57 -2.88 8.20 8.14
N MET A 58 -3.48 7.05 7.83
CA MET A 58 -2.85 5.73 7.98
C MET A 58 -3.11 4.88 6.74
N THR A 59 -2.28 3.89 6.49
CA THR A 59 -2.54 2.81 5.53
C THR A 59 -2.75 1.50 6.26
N VAL A 60 -3.69 0.70 5.78
CA VAL A 60 -3.95 -0.62 6.35
C VAL A 60 -2.95 -1.62 5.79
N SER A 61 -2.44 -2.51 6.65
CA SER A 61 -1.42 -3.51 6.27
C SER A 61 -2.01 -4.82 5.74
N GLN A 62 -3.31 -5.04 5.93
CA GLN A 62 -4.00 -6.26 5.54
C GLN A 62 -5.34 -5.97 4.85
N VAL A 63 -5.92 -6.99 4.21
CA VAL A 63 -7.24 -6.88 3.59
C VAL A 63 -8.31 -6.86 4.67
N ILE A 64 -9.20 -5.88 4.64
CA ILE A 64 -10.41 -5.82 5.47
C ILE A 64 -11.62 -5.78 4.53
N ASP A 65 -12.40 -6.84 4.54
CA ASP A 65 -13.56 -7.02 3.66
C ASP A 65 -14.85 -7.12 4.46
N GLY A 66 -15.83 -6.30 4.14
CA GLY A 66 -17.13 -6.25 4.82
C GLY A 66 -17.91 -7.57 4.77
N SER A 67 -17.56 -8.49 3.86
CA SER A 67 -18.22 -9.79 3.69
C SER A 67 -17.51 -10.93 4.42
N PHE A 68 -16.21 -10.79 4.69
CA PHE A 68 -15.37 -11.86 5.24
C PHE A 68 -14.73 -11.53 6.58
N SER A 69 -14.61 -10.25 6.92
CA SER A 69 -14.06 -9.82 8.20
C SER A 69 -15.12 -9.81 9.29
N PHE A 70 -14.77 -10.30 10.47
CA PHE A 70 -15.66 -10.46 11.60
C PHE A 70 -15.44 -9.39 12.66
N GLU A 71 -16.48 -9.16 13.46
CA GLU A 71 -16.38 -8.36 14.68
C GLU A 71 -15.39 -9.00 15.65
N GLY A 72 -14.44 -8.20 16.14
CA GLY A 72 -13.35 -8.67 16.99
C GLY A 72 -12.06 -9.04 16.27
N ASP A 73 -12.04 -9.06 14.92
CA ASP A 73 -10.81 -9.26 14.17
C ASP A 73 -9.85 -8.09 14.40
N GLU A 74 -8.61 -8.41 14.71
CA GLU A 74 -7.53 -7.43 14.93
C GLU A 74 -6.84 -7.10 13.60
N PHE A 75 -6.41 -5.86 13.46
CA PHE A 75 -5.64 -5.42 12.29
C PHE A 75 -4.63 -4.34 12.68
N PHE A 76 -3.68 -4.12 11.78
CA PHE A 76 -2.66 -3.09 11.92
C PHE A 76 -2.75 -2.09 10.78
N ALA A 77 -2.52 -0.82 11.14
CA ALA A 77 -2.40 0.27 10.20
C ALA A 77 -1.15 1.09 10.51
N GLU A 78 -0.64 1.80 9.52
CA GLU A 78 0.64 2.48 9.61
C GLU A 78 0.46 3.95 9.25
N VAL A 79 0.97 4.84 10.10
CA VAL A 79 0.91 6.30 9.90
C VAL A 79 1.75 6.69 8.69
N THR A 80 1.12 7.32 7.70
CA THR A 80 1.73 7.62 6.39
C THR A 80 2.54 8.91 6.35
N SER A 81 2.24 9.85 7.26
CA SER A 81 2.90 11.16 7.33
C SER A 81 3.10 11.58 8.77
N ASP A 82 4.16 12.35 9.02
CA ASP A 82 4.39 12.93 10.34
C ASP A 82 3.19 13.81 10.75
N VAL A 83 2.71 13.59 11.99
CA VAL A 83 1.68 14.44 12.59
C VAL A 83 2.38 15.52 13.41
N TYR A 84 2.15 16.75 13.01
CA TYR A 84 2.75 17.93 13.64
C TYR A 84 1.77 18.53 14.66
N GLY A 85 2.30 18.87 15.82
CA GLY A 85 1.70 19.83 16.71
C GLY A 85 2.37 21.20 16.57
N ASP A 86 2.09 22.12 17.49
CA ASP A 86 2.65 23.48 17.45
C ASP A 86 4.18 23.50 17.70
N LYS A 87 4.71 22.52 18.45
CA LYS A 87 6.12 22.46 18.87
C LYS A 87 6.97 21.52 18.05
N GLY A 88 6.37 20.72 17.18
CA GLY A 88 7.07 19.76 16.33
C GLY A 88 6.30 18.47 16.06
N ILE A 89 7.01 17.40 15.70
CA ILE A 89 6.39 16.11 15.38
C ILE A 89 5.96 15.41 16.67
N ILE A 90 4.68 15.05 16.76
CA ILE A 90 4.09 14.34 17.90
C ILE A 90 3.79 12.87 17.60
N VAL A 91 3.45 12.53 16.35
CA VAL A 91 3.33 11.15 15.88
C VAL A 91 4.17 11.02 14.63
N PRO A 92 5.31 10.35 14.68
CA PRO A 92 6.16 10.21 13.51
C PRO A 92 5.54 9.23 12.50
N LYS A 93 5.82 9.49 11.24
CA LYS A 93 5.60 8.54 10.16
C LYS A 93 6.20 7.18 10.55
N GLY A 94 5.47 6.10 10.26
CA GLY A 94 5.91 4.76 10.61
C GLY A 94 5.44 4.28 11.98
N THR A 95 4.71 5.09 12.68
CA THR A 95 3.98 4.64 13.86
C THR A 95 2.94 3.61 13.42
N VAL A 96 2.94 2.45 14.05
CA VAL A 96 1.97 1.38 13.79
C VAL A 96 0.80 1.54 14.75
N ALA A 97 -0.40 1.58 14.22
CA ALA A 97 -1.64 1.58 14.98
C ALA A 97 -2.22 0.18 15.03
N HIS A 98 -2.58 -0.28 16.22
CA HIS A 98 -3.40 -1.46 16.40
C HIS A 98 -4.87 -1.08 16.41
N GLY A 99 -5.70 -1.90 15.80
CA GLY A 99 -7.13 -1.70 15.75
C GLY A 99 -7.92 -3.00 15.71
N THR A 100 -9.21 -2.86 15.98
CA THR A 100 -10.16 -3.96 16.01
C THR A 100 -11.39 -3.60 15.17
N ILE A 101 -11.94 -4.57 14.46
CA ILE A 101 -13.20 -4.43 13.74
C ILE A 101 -14.34 -4.46 14.74
N VAL A 102 -15.05 -3.35 14.90
CA VAL A 102 -16.17 -3.23 15.85
C VAL A 102 -17.48 -3.71 15.24
N GLU A 103 -17.67 -3.45 13.96
CA GLU A 103 -18.87 -3.82 13.24
C GLU A 103 -18.52 -3.98 11.76
N SER A 104 -19.01 -5.07 11.16
CA SER A 104 -18.91 -5.33 9.72
C SER A 104 -20.27 -5.73 9.19
N ALA A 105 -20.65 -5.20 8.05
CA ALA A 105 -21.90 -5.54 7.41
C ALA A 105 -21.78 -5.59 5.89
N GLU A 106 -22.22 -6.71 5.32
CA GLU A 106 -22.32 -6.89 3.88
C GLU A 106 -23.34 -5.94 3.24
N ALA A 107 -23.13 -5.69 1.96
CA ALA A 107 -24.11 -4.98 1.15
C ALA A 107 -25.43 -5.78 1.04
N LYS A 108 -26.54 -5.09 1.23
CA LYS A 108 -27.88 -5.66 1.18
C LYS A 108 -28.61 -5.24 -0.09
N ARG A 109 -29.72 -5.91 -0.39
CA ARG A 109 -30.63 -5.51 -1.47
C ARG A 109 -31.18 -4.09 -1.25
N LEU A 110 -31.85 -3.53 -2.24
CA LEU A 110 -32.29 -2.14 -2.28
C LEU A 110 -31.12 -1.13 -2.28
N GLY A 111 -29.99 -1.50 -2.88
CA GLY A 111 -28.83 -0.62 -3.00
C GLY A 111 -28.20 -0.19 -1.68
N ARG A 112 -28.44 -0.93 -0.60
CA ARG A 112 -27.81 -0.65 0.69
C ARG A 112 -26.36 -1.13 0.66
N ASP A 113 -25.42 -0.18 0.74
CA ASP A 113 -23.99 -0.48 0.78
C ASP A 113 -23.63 -1.19 2.09
N GLY A 114 -22.63 -2.04 2.02
CA GLY A 114 -21.93 -2.56 3.18
C GLY A 114 -21.19 -1.44 3.92
N TYR A 115 -20.75 -1.72 5.12
CA TYR A 115 -19.91 -0.80 5.90
C TYR A 115 -19.05 -1.56 6.89
N ILE A 116 -17.97 -0.90 7.31
CA ILE A 116 -17.04 -1.38 8.33
C ILE A 116 -16.80 -0.23 9.31
N ASN A 117 -16.87 -0.54 10.61
CA ASN A 117 -16.48 0.34 11.68
C ASN A 117 -15.23 -0.22 12.35
N LEU A 118 -14.20 0.60 12.45
CA LEU A 118 -12.91 0.28 13.03
C LEU A 118 -12.70 1.09 14.31
N SER A 119 -12.12 0.47 15.32
CA SER A 119 -11.63 1.10 16.54
C SER A 119 -10.12 0.94 16.62
N PHE A 120 -9.43 1.91 17.18
CA PHE A 120 -7.99 1.91 17.41
C PHE A 120 -7.75 2.14 18.89
N ASP A 121 -6.89 1.36 19.49
CA ASP A 121 -6.65 1.31 20.94
C ASP A 121 -5.24 1.75 21.35
N TYR A 122 -4.21 1.50 20.54
CA TYR A 122 -2.86 2.00 20.81
C TYR A 122 -2.06 2.24 19.51
N LEU A 123 -1.03 3.08 19.68
CA LEU A 123 0.01 3.34 18.66
C LEU A 123 1.34 2.79 19.18
N VAL A 124 2.10 2.15 18.31
CA VAL A 124 3.49 1.77 18.56
C VAL A 124 4.39 2.66 17.71
N THR A 125 5.13 3.53 18.36
CA THR A 125 6.04 4.45 17.67
C THR A 125 7.30 3.72 17.18
N PRO A 126 8.06 4.28 16.20
CA PRO A 126 9.26 3.63 15.66
C PRO A 126 10.36 3.34 16.70
N ASP A 127 10.35 4.01 17.84
CA ASP A 127 11.21 3.75 19.00
C ASP A 127 10.67 2.64 19.92
N GLY A 128 9.54 2.00 19.55
CA GLY A 128 8.96 0.87 20.25
C GLY A 128 8.07 1.22 21.44
N ARG A 129 7.71 2.49 21.61
CA ARG A 129 6.83 2.92 22.69
C ARG A 129 5.36 2.74 22.31
N GLU A 130 4.60 2.14 23.21
CA GLU A 130 3.15 2.02 23.10
C GLU A 130 2.47 3.26 23.70
N ILE A 131 1.56 3.84 22.96
CA ILE A 131 0.77 5.00 23.33
C ILE A 131 -0.69 4.63 23.23
N PRO A 132 -1.42 4.55 24.36
CA PRO A 132 -2.84 4.28 24.32
C PRO A 132 -3.59 5.45 23.66
N ILE A 133 -4.47 5.12 22.72
CA ILE A 133 -5.33 6.08 22.03
C ILE A 133 -6.77 5.57 22.01
N GLU A 134 -7.69 6.46 21.79
CA GLU A 134 -9.05 6.13 21.37
C GLU A 134 -9.27 6.71 19.98
N GLY A 135 -9.20 5.85 18.97
CA GLY A 135 -9.40 6.23 17.58
C GLY A 135 -10.58 5.50 16.96
N LYS A 136 -11.23 6.12 15.98
CA LYS A 136 -12.24 5.42 15.19
C LYS A 136 -12.27 5.86 13.73
N MET A 137 -12.69 4.91 12.90
CA MET A 137 -12.98 5.13 11.49
C MET A 137 -14.26 4.39 11.13
N SER A 138 -15.08 4.97 10.27
CA SER A 138 -16.30 4.33 9.77
C SER A 138 -16.49 4.62 8.29
N THR A 139 -16.77 3.57 7.53
CA THR A 139 -17.16 3.70 6.11
C THR A 139 -18.66 3.90 5.95
N LYS A 140 -19.43 3.83 7.04
CA LYS A 140 -20.88 3.96 7.03
C LYS A 140 -21.32 5.35 6.57
N LEU A 141 -22.09 5.41 5.51
CA LEU A 141 -22.68 6.67 5.05
C LEU A 141 -23.67 7.20 6.08
N HIS A 142 -23.68 8.53 6.23
CA HIS A 142 -24.69 9.19 7.06
C HIS A 142 -26.10 8.79 6.57
N PRO A 143 -27.07 8.43 7.45
CA PRO A 143 -28.39 7.91 7.07
C PRO A 143 -29.12 8.74 6.01
N VAL A 144 -29.06 10.05 6.09
CA VAL A 144 -29.68 10.96 5.10
C VAL A 144 -29.01 10.83 3.72
N LYS A 145 -27.66 10.76 3.68
CA LYS A 145 -26.92 10.59 2.42
C LYS A 145 -27.16 9.19 1.82
N ALA A 146 -27.22 8.15 2.66
CA ALA A 146 -27.50 6.81 2.22
C ALA A 146 -28.92 6.70 1.63
N ALA A 147 -29.93 7.23 2.31
CA ALA A 147 -31.29 7.29 1.80
C ALA A 147 -31.40 8.07 0.49
N ALA A 148 -30.78 9.26 0.41
CA ALA A 148 -30.77 10.08 -0.80
C ALA A 148 -30.11 9.33 -1.99
N LYS A 149 -28.99 8.63 -1.76
CA LYS A 149 -28.31 7.81 -2.77
C LYS A 149 -29.20 6.69 -3.29
N ILE A 150 -29.90 5.98 -2.39
CA ILE A 150 -30.81 4.89 -2.76
C ILE A 150 -31.95 5.44 -3.62
N VAL A 151 -32.66 6.47 -3.12
CA VAL A 151 -33.80 7.06 -3.83
C VAL A 151 -33.38 7.60 -5.19
N ALA A 152 -32.30 8.36 -5.29
CA ALA A 152 -31.82 8.90 -6.56
C ALA A 152 -31.49 7.82 -7.59
N THR A 153 -30.90 6.71 -7.14
CA THR A 153 -30.55 5.58 -8.01
C THR A 153 -31.79 4.80 -8.45
N ASP A 154 -32.72 4.55 -7.54
CA ASP A 154 -33.94 3.77 -7.82
C ASP A 154 -34.91 4.55 -8.71
N VAL A 155 -35.01 5.87 -8.54
CA VAL A 155 -35.72 6.75 -9.50
C VAL A 155 -35.05 6.69 -10.87
N GLY A 156 -33.70 6.69 -10.93
CA GLY A 156 -32.96 6.55 -12.18
C GLY A 156 -33.27 5.26 -12.93
N TYR A 157 -33.30 4.12 -12.25
CA TYR A 157 -33.68 2.83 -12.86
C TYR A 157 -35.14 2.78 -13.35
N THR A 158 -36.04 3.33 -12.56
CA THR A 158 -37.49 3.37 -12.93
C THR A 158 -37.71 4.28 -14.13
N ALA A 159 -37.09 5.44 -14.16
CA ALA A 159 -37.14 6.40 -15.29
C ALA A 159 -36.53 5.80 -16.56
N ALA A 160 -35.35 5.21 -16.47
CA ALA A 160 -34.67 4.57 -17.61
C ALA A 160 -35.50 3.41 -18.16
N GLY A 161 -36.06 2.56 -17.30
CA GLY A 161 -36.95 1.47 -17.70
C GLY A 161 -38.19 1.98 -18.40
N GLY A 162 -38.82 3.06 -17.91
CA GLY A 162 -39.97 3.68 -18.54
C GLY A 162 -39.64 4.25 -19.93
N VAL A 163 -38.55 4.98 -20.10
CA VAL A 163 -38.10 5.51 -21.40
C VAL A 163 -37.82 4.37 -22.39
N LEU A 164 -37.05 3.36 -21.99
CA LEU A 164 -36.73 2.21 -22.85
C LEU A 164 -37.96 1.42 -23.23
N GLY A 165 -38.87 1.18 -22.29
CA GLY A 165 -40.11 0.48 -22.55
C GLY A 165 -41.04 1.25 -23.50
N GLY A 166 -41.11 2.58 -23.37
CA GLY A 166 -41.85 3.46 -24.28
C GLY A 166 -41.30 3.45 -25.69
N VAL A 167 -39.95 3.55 -25.83
CA VAL A 167 -39.27 3.49 -27.15
C VAL A 167 -39.46 2.12 -27.80
N PHE A 168 -39.31 1.03 -27.03
CA PHE A 168 -39.50 -0.32 -27.55
C PHE A 168 -40.95 -0.53 -28.04
N ALA A 169 -41.96 -0.08 -27.28
CA ALA A 169 -43.36 -0.16 -27.70
C ALA A 169 -43.62 0.64 -28.99
N ALA A 170 -43.05 1.83 -29.11
CA ALA A 170 -43.18 2.63 -30.33
C ALA A 170 -42.51 1.97 -31.53
N GLN A 171 -41.38 1.29 -31.36
CA GLN A 171 -40.72 0.57 -32.45
C GLN A 171 -41.39 -0.77 -32.83
N ALA A 172 -41.81 -1.54 -31.81
CA ALA A 172 -42.37 -2.85 -32.02
C ALA A 172 -43.82 -2.84 -32.58
N LEU A 173 -44.60 -1.80 -32.26
CA LEU A 173 -46.04 -1.73 -32.60
C LEU A 173 -46.35 -0.78 -33.79
N SER A 174 -45.32 -0.24 -34.41
CA SER A 174 -45.35 0.82 -35.43
C SER A 174 -45.78 2.23 -34.95
N ILE A 175 -45.25 3.25 -35.58
CA ILE A 175 -45.62 4.64 -35.33
C ILE A 175 -47.10 4.89 -35.56
N GLU A 176 -47.68 4.20 -36.53
CA GLU A 176 -49.10 4.30 -36.91
C GLU A 176 -50.00 3.84 -35.77
N ALA A 177 -49.68 2.72 -35.09
CA ALA A 177 -50.40 2.25 -33.90
C ALA A 177 -50.28 3.21 -32.71
N ALA A 178 -49.15 3.83 -32.54
CA ALA A 178 -48.92 4.85 -31.51
C ALA A 178 -49.80 6.10 -31.76
N ILE A 179 -49.92 6.53 -33.01
CA ILE A 179 -50.76 7.68 -33.39
C ILE A 179 -52.26 7.29 -33.26
N ALA A 180 -52.64 6.13 -33.75
CA ALA A 180 -54.03 5.64 -33.66
C ALA A 180 -54.55 5.48 -32.22
N SER A 181 -53.65 5.09 -31.32
CA SER A 181 -53.95 4.97 -29.86
C SER A 181 -53.79 6.27 -29.08
N GLN A 182 -53.56 7.40 -29.78
CA GLN A 182 -53.23 8.68 -29.12
C GLN A 182 -52.09 8.57 -28.08
N GLY A 183 -51.08 7.72 -28.39
CA GLY A 183 -49.92 7.47 -27.50
C GLY A 183 -50.16 6.42 -26.42
N GLY A 184 -51.36 5.79 -26.36
CA GLY A 184 -51.70 4.81 -25.34
C GLY A 184 -50.78 3.58 -25.33
N THR A 185 -50.34 3.11 -26.50
CA THR A 185 -49.37 2.00 -26.63
C THR A 185 -48.00 2.37 -26.09
N VAL A 186 -47.55 3.60 -26.33
CA VAL A 186 -46.27 4.11 -25.80
C VAL A 186 -46.36 4.29 -24.28
N ALA A 187 -47.47 4.80 -23.79
CA ALA A 187 -47.71 4.94 -22.36
C ALA A 187 -47.79 3.57 -21.64
N ALA A 188 -48.41 2.57 -22.25
CA ALA A 188 -48.44 1.20 -21.72
C ALA A 188 -47.04 0.58 -21.69
N GLY A 189 -46.27 0.73 -22.78
CA GLY A 189 -44.84 0.29 -22.84
C GLY A 189 -43.98 0.98 -21.79
N ALA A 190 -44.17 2.29 -21.61
CA ALA A 190 -43.44 3.06 -20.58
C ALA A 190 -43.83 2.58 -19.16
N ALA A 191 -45.09 2.27 -18.91
CA ALA A 191 -45.55 1.76 -17.62
C ALA A 191 -44.98 0.36 -17.30
N VAL A 192 -44.98 -0.55 -18.29
CA VAL A 192 -44.35 -1.87 -18.15
C VAL A 192 -42.84 -1.74 -17.96
N GLY A 193 -42.16 -0.92 -18.75
CA GLY A 193 -40.72 -0.67 -18.63
C GLY A 193 -40.37 -0.04 -17.29
N ALA A 194 -41.16 0.90 -16.79
CA ALA A 194 -41.01 1.45 -15.44
C ALA A 194 -41.18 0.40 -14.35
N GLY A 195 -42.14 -0.52 -14.50
CA GLY A 195 -42.33 -1.64 -13.59
C GLY A 195 -41.16 -2.60 -13.55
N VAL A 196 -40.55 -2.90 -14.72
CA VAL A 196 -39.31 -3.69 -14.80
C VAL A 196 -38.15 -2.92 -14.17
N GLY A 197 -38.01 -1.63 -14.45
CA GLY A 197 -36.97 -0.77 -13.85
C GLY A 197 -37.09 -0.74 -12.32
N LEU A 198 -38.32 -0.64 -11.79
CA LEU A 198 -38.59 -0.73 -10.35
C LEU A 198 -38.19 -2.10 -9.80
N GLY A 199 -38.55 -3.18 -10.49
CA GLY A 199 -38.13 -4.52 -10.12
C GLY A 199 -36.60 -4.68 -10.03
N MET A 200 -35.88 -4.13 -11.00
CA MET A 200 -34.40 -4.09 -10.99
C MET A 200 -33.89 -3.29 -9.80
N ALA A 201 -34.46 -2.13 -9.52
CA ALA A 201 -34.08 -1.29 -8.38
C ALA A 201 -34.25 -2.02 -7.05
N LEU A 202 -35.37 -2.77 -6.87
CA LEU A 202 -35.62 -3.58 -5.68
C LEU A 202 -34.64 -4.76 -5.53
N TYR A 203 -34.16 -5.31 -6.64
CA TYR A 203 -33.24 -6.47 -6.65
C TYR A 203 -31.79 -6.08 -6.56
N ARG A 204 -31.47 -4.81 -6.79
CA ARG A 204 -30.10 -4.29 -6.81
C ARG A 204 -29.43 -4.44 -5.43
N LYS A 205 -28.29 -5.13 -5.39
CA LYS A 205 -27.38 -5.16 -4.22
C LYS A 205 -26.60 -3.85 -4.15
N GLY A 206 -26.31 -3.35 -2.95
CA GLY A 206 -25.34 -2.28 -2.72
C GLY A 206 -23.93 -2.71 -3.03
N LYS A 207 -22.97 -1.83 -2.80
CA LYS A 207 -21.54 -2.12 -2.95
C LYS A 207 -20.99 -2.66 -1.63
N ASP A 208 -20.25 -3.76 -1.71
CA ASP A 208 -19.45 -4.24 -0.59
C ASP A 208 -18.28 -3.30 -0.33
N VAL A 209 -17.84 -3.21 0.91
CA VAL A 209 -16.68 -2.42 1.31
C VAL A 209 -15.47 -3.34 1.38
N LEU A 210 -14.45 -2.97 0.64
CA LEU A 210 -13.14 -3.61 0.65
C LEU A 210 -12.09 -2.53 0.92
N ILE A 211 -11.26 -2.75 1.94
CA ILE A 211 -10.06 -1.95 2.23
C ILE A 211 -8.89 -2.86 1.93
N SER A 212 -8.09 -2.49 0.94
CA SER A 212 -6.93 -3.25 0.49
C SER A 212 -5.65 -2.79 1.22
N PRO A 213 -4.63 -3.64 1.33
CA PRO A 213 -3.33 -3.20 1.82
C PRO A 213 -2.81 -2.01 1.01
N GLY A 214 -2.38 -0.97 1.73
CA GLY A 214 -1.95 0.29 1.11
C GLY A 214 -3.04 1.32 0.87
N ASP A 215 -4.32 0.99 1.11
CA ASP A 215 -5.39 2.00 1.07
C ASP A 215 -5.26 2.98 2.23
N GLU A 216 -5.41 4.27 1.91
CA GLU A 216 -5.34 5.35 2.89
C GLU A 216 -6.67 5.48 3.64
N ILE A 217 -6.60 5.45 4.95
CA ILE A 217 -7.72 5.67 5.86
C ILE A 217 -7.46 6.88 6.75
N LYS A 218 -8.54 7.54 7.17
CA LYS A 218 -8.48 8.67 8.11
C LYS A 218 -9.10 8.27 9.44
N VAL A 219 -8.26 8.21 10.45
CA VAL A 219 -8.64 7.83 11.80
C VAL A 219 -8.85 9.07 12.63
N LYS A 220 -10.05 9.20 13.22
CA LYS A 220 -10.42 10.31 14.09
C LYS A 220 -10.14 9.98 15.54
N ILE A 221 -9.40 10.83 16.22
CA ILE A 221 -9.09 10.72 17.65
C ILE A 221 -10.30 11.15 18.49
N LEU A 222 -10.60 10.41 19.54
CA LEU A 222 -11.78 10.60 20.39
C LEU A 222 -11.46 11.21 21.77
N SER A 223 -10.24 11.06 22.25
CA SER A 223 -9.75 11.59 23.52
C SER A 223 -8.45 12.36 23.31
N ASN A 224 -8.15 13.30 24.19
CA ASN A 224 -6.88 14.02 24.19
C ASN A 224 -5.77 13.08 24.69
N VAL A 225 -4.62 13.08 24.01
CA VAL A 225 -3.46 12.26 24.37
C VAL A 225 -2.23 13.15 24.44
N GLU A 226 -1.53 13.16 25.60
CA GLU A 226 -0.25 13.86 25.72
C GLU A 226 0.87 13.03 25.14
N LEU A 227 1.62 13.63 24.20
CA LEU A 227 2.70 13.00 23.47
C LEU A 227 3.98 13.81 23.60
N PRO A 228 5.15 13.18 23.68
CA PRO A 228 6.42 13.90 23.62
C PRO A 228 6.66 14.36 22.18
N VAL A 229 7.31 15.50 22.07
CA VAL A 229 7.69 16.09 20.79
C VAL A 229 9.03 15.55 20.36
N TYR A 230 9.07 14.99 19.13
CA TYR A 230 10.28 14.45 18.53
C TYR A 230 11.11 15.58 17.89
N LYS A 231 12.42 15.40 17.94
CA LYS A 231 13.34 16.21 17.12
C LYS A 231 13.30 15.69 15.68
N GLU A 232 12.95 16.54 14.75
CA GLU A 232 12.88 16.19 13.32
C GLU A 232 14.21 15.59 12.79
N GLU A 233 15.36 16.08 13.32
CA GLU A 233 16.69 15.60 12.93
C GLU A 233 16.96 14.16 13.38
N ALA A 234 16.37 13.73 14.49
CA ALA A 234 16.53 12.38 15.02
C ALA A 234 15.70 11.34 14.25
N LEU A 235 14.58 11.76 13.66
CA LEU A 235 13.73 10.91 12.81
C LEU A 235 14.28 10.76 11.39
N LYS A 236 15.13 11.70 10.94
CA LYS A 236 15.76 11.63 9.62
C LYS A 236 16.80 10.53 9.60
N GLN A 237 16.53 9.50 8.84
CA GLN A 237 17.49 8.45 8.61
C GLN A 237 18.66 9.01 7.77
N LYS A 238 19.90 8.81 8.23
CA LYS A 238 21.10 9.29 7.56
C LYS A 238 21.66 8.24 6.59
N GLU A 239 22.19 8.69 5.45
CA GLU A 239 22.95 7.82 4.57
C GLU A 239 24.21 7.34 5.28
N GLN A 240 24.52 6.06 5.13
CA GLN A 240 25.72 5.43 5.65
C GLN A 240 26.52 4.86 4.50
N LYS A 241 27.78 5.26 4.40
CA LYS A 241 28.71 4.75 3.39
C LYS A 241 29.67 3.75 4.00
N TYR A 242 29.98 2.70 3.25
CA TYR A 242 31.03 1.76 3.61
C TYR A 242 32.31 2.10 2.82
N PRO A 243 33.47 2.26 3.48
CA PRO A 243 34.71 2.61 2.79
C PRO A 243 35.08 1.57 1.72
N GLY A 244 35.32 2.04 0.51
CA GLY A 244 35.68 1.18 -0.62
C GLY A 244 34.51 0.47 -1.33
N LEU A 245 33.27 0.53 -0.84
CA LEU A 245 32.12 0.02 -1.54
C LEU A 245 31.32 1.17 -2.17
N ASP A 246 31.29 1.23 -3.50
CA ASP A 246 30.53 2.22 -4.27
C ASP A 246 29.35 1.53 -4.96
N ILE A 247 28.13 1.84 -4.56
CA ILE A 247 26.91 1.36 -5.18
C ILE A 247 26.16 2.55 -5.76
N ARG A 248 25.93 2.51 -7.07
CA ARG A 248 25.18 3.55 -7.79
C ARG A 248 23.88 3.00 -8.31
N ILE A 249 22.80 3.65 -7.98
CA ILE A 249 21.48 3.38 -8.55
C ILE A 249 21.40 4.14 -9.87
N VAL A 250 21.34 3.39 -10.97
CA VAL A 250 21.34 3.94 -12.34
C VAL A 250 19.91 4.21 -12.80
N ASN A 251 18.96 3.37 -12.39
CA ASN A 251 17.56 3.51 -12.75
C ASN A 251 16.67 2.81 -11.70
N ILE A 252 15.47 3.32 -11.53
CA ILE A 252 14.41 2.77 -10.67
C ILE A 252 13.18 2.56 -11.54
N LEU A 253 12.68 1.33 -11.61
CA LEU A 253 11.46 0.97 -12.33
C LEU A 253 10.43 0.46 -11.32
N TYR A 254 9.21 0.92 -11.48
CA TYR A 254 8.04 0.43 -10.75
C TYR A 254 7.31 -0.53 -11.68
N GLU A 255 7.20 -1.79 -11.29
CA GLU A 255 6.61 -2.85 -12.09
C GLU A 255 5.34 -3.37 -11.41
N LYS A 256 4.40 -3.82 -12.25
CA LYS A 256 3.16 -4.43 -11.78
C LYS A 256 3.38 -5.92 -11.57
N ASP A 257 2.73 -6.45 -10.54
CA ASP A 257 2.61 -7.87 -10.34
C ASP A 257 1.64 -8.52 -11.35
N PRO A 258 1.50 -9.84 -11.38
CA PRO A 258 0.55 -10.53 -12.25
C PRO A 258 -0.92 -10.15 -12.01
N PHE A 259 -1.23 -9.56 -10.87
CA PHE A 259 -2.58 -9.10 -10.51
C PHE A 259 -2.85 -7.65 -10.92
N GLY A 260 -1.81 -6.96 -11.44
CA GLY A 260 -1.91 -5.59 -11.93
C GLY A 260 -1.57 -4.50 -10.91
N GLU A 261 -1.18 -4.89 -9.70
CA GLU A 261 -0.76 -3.96 -8.64
C GLU A 261 0.71 -3.58 -8.75
N VAL A 262 1.03 -2.29 -8.51
CA VAL A 262 2.41 -1.80 -8.53
C VAL A 262 3.03 -2.11 -7.17
N ASN A 263 3.68 -3.25 -7.05
CA ASN A 263 4.30 -3.73 -5.81
C ASN A 263 5.76 -4.20 -6.00
N THR A 264 6.34 -3.98 -7.17
CA THR A 264 7.71 -4.42 -7.46
C THR A 264 8.59 -3.21 -7.82
N LEU A 265 9.70 -3.08 -7.09
CA LEU A 265 10.77 -2.11 -7.36
C LEU A 265 11.94 -2.84 -8.02
N THR A 266 12.24 -2.50 -9.27
CA THR A 266 13.40 -3.02 -10.00
C THR A 266 14.47 -1.94 -10.10
N LEU A 267 15.59 -2.16 -9.44
CA LEU A 267 16.74 -1.28 -9.41
C LEU A 267 17.80 -1.72 -10.41
N SER A 268 18.25 -0.80 -11.26
CA SER A 268 19.47 -0.99 -12.06
C SER A 268 20.66 -0.47 -11.25
N LEU A 269 21.55 -1.37 -10.85
CA LEU A 269 22.67 -1.08 -9.96
C LEU A 269 24.00 -1.20 -10.68
N SER A 270 24.96 -0.35 -10.31
CA SER A 270 26.37 -0.49 -10.63
C SER A 270 27.12 -0.57 -9.32
N ILE A 271 27.76 -1.72 -9.07
CA ILE A 271 28.46 -2.02 -7.82
C ILE A 271 29.94 -2.12 -8.11
N ALA A 272 30.74 -1.35 -7.39
CA ALA A 272 32.20 -1.42 -7.40
C ALA A 272 32.73 -1.69 -5.99
N ASN A 273 33.39 -2.82 -5.79
CA ASN A 273 33.99 -3.18 -4.52
C ASN A 273 35.51 -2.89 -4.57
N MET A 274 35.91 -1.79 -3.97
CA MET A 274 37.31 -1.38 -3.78
C MET A 274 37.75 -1.57 -2.32
N SER A 275 36.95 -2.26 -1.49
CA SER A 275 37.29 -2.59 -0.11
C SER A 275 38.15 -3.86 -0.07
N ASP A 276 38.65 -4.18 1.10
CA ASP A 276 39.39 -5.41 1.41
C ASP A 276 38.50 -6.65 1.65
N LYS A 277 37.17 -6.45 1.70
CA LYS A 277 36.20 -7.49 1.99
C LYS A 277 35.39 -7.91 0.77
N SER A 278 34.96 -9.17 0.76
CA SER A 278 34.01 -9.65 -0.25
C SER A 278 32.58 -9.45 0.23
N PHE A 279 31.70 -9.05 -0.67
CA PHE A 279 30.26 -8.91 -0.46
C PHE A 279 29.49 -9.85 -1.40
N SER A 280 28.31 -10.25 -1.01
CA SER A 280 27.39 -11.01 -1.86
C SER A 280 26.24 -10.12 -2.31
N GLY A 281 25.72 -10.37 -3.51
CA GLY A 281 24.47 -9.74 -3.94
C GLY A 281 23.30 -10.05 -3.00
N MET A 282 23.35 -11.19 -2.29
CA MET A 282 22.36 -11.55 -1.27
C MET A 282 22.45 -10.70 0.01
N ASP A 283 23.51 -9.92 0.19
CA ASP A 283 23.64 -8.98 1.32
C ASP A 283 22.93 -7.65 1.04
N VAL A 284 22.55 -7.44 -0.22
CA VAL A 284 21.82 -6.25 -0.66
C VAL A 284 20.34 -6.45 -0.41
N ALA A 285 19.69 -5.50 0.25
CA ALA A 285 18.26 -5.53 0.52
C ALA A 285 17.68 -4.10 0.42
N LEU A 286 16.37 -3.99 0.40
CA LEU A 286 15.69 -2.71 0.65
C LEU A 286 15.23 -2.67 2.10
N MET A 287 15.23 -1.49 2.66
CA MET A 287 14.63 -1.19 3.95
C MET A 287 13.68 0.00 3.77
N ASN A 288 12.46 -0.10 4.29
CA ASN A 288 11.55 1.04 4.29
C ASN A 288 11.84 1.98 5.48
N ASP A 289 11.09 3.06 5.58
CA ASP A 289 11.19 4.06 6.65
C ASP A 289 10.98 3.48 8.05
N TYR A 290 10.31 2.35 8.11
CA TYR A 290 9.90 1.65 9.33
C TYR A 290 10.90 0.59 9.79
N GLY A 291 11.98 0.40 9.01
CA GLY A 291 12.98 -0.62 9.29
C GLY A 291 12.63 -2.00 8.74
N ASN A 292 11.50 -2.18 8.06
CA ASN A 292 11.17 -3.46 7.42
C ASN A 292 12.13 -3.73 6.28
N ILE A 293 12.67 -4.95 6.25
CA ILE A 293 13.66 -5.38 5.26
C ILE A 293 12.99 -6.24 4.19
N TYR A 294 13.21 -5.88 2.94
CA TYR A 294 12.74 -6.57 1.75
C TYR A 294 13.93 -7.18 1.02
N ASN A 295 13.98 -8.49 0.97
CA ASN A 295 15.04 -9.21 0.28
C ASN A 295 14.83 -9.17 -1.24
N PRO A 296 15.91 -9.29 -2.04
CA PRO A 296 15.78 -9.34 -3.49
C PRO A 296 14.93 -10.54 -3.93
N SER A 297 14.07 -10.30 -4.92
CA SER A 297 13.26 -11.35 -5.53
C SER A 297 14.12 -12.29 -6.37
N ILE A 298 13.84 -13.58 -6.28
CA ILE A 298 14.43 -14.60 -7.17
C ILE A 298 13.74 -14.64 -8.54
N PHE A 299 12.63 -13.92 -8.70
CA PHE A 299 11.94 -13.78 -9.97
C PHE A 299 12.48 -12.56 -10.71
N GLY A 300 12.96 -12.74 -11.94
CA GLY A 300 13.57 -11.70 -12.77
C GLY A 300 15.08 -11.91 -13.02
N ASP A 301 15.84 -10.79 -13.14
CA ASP A 301 17.30 -10.87 -13.36
C ASP A 301 18.03 -11.14 -12.04
N THR A 302 18.52 -12.37 -11.89
CA THR A 302 19.19 -12.83 -10.67
C THR A 302 20.72 -12.75 -10.74
N LYS A 303 21.28 -12.20 -11.82
CA LYS A 303 22.74 -12.17 -12.02
C LYS A 303 23.49 -11.50 -10.88
N LEU A 304 23.02 -10.31 -10.44
CA LEU A 304 23.65 -9.62 -9.30
C LEU A 304 23.35 -10.34 -7.98
N LEU A 305 22.17 -10.92 -7.81
CA LEU A 305 21.75 -11.58 -6.59
C LEU A 305 22.71 -12.71 -6.19
N PHE A 306 23.09 -13.57 -7.14
CA PHE A 306 24.00 -14.69 -6.90
C PHE A 306 25.48 -14.36 -7.17
N THR A 307 25.80 -13.08 -7.37
CA THR A 307 27.16 -12.62 -7.57
C THR A 307 27.87 -12.41 -6.24
N GLN A 308 29.11 -12.88 -6.14
CA GLN A 308 30.04 -12.50 -5.12
C GLN A 308 30.95 -11.38 -5.68
N PHE A 309 31.02 -10.27 -4.96
CA PHE A 309 31.86 -9.11 -5.30
C PHE A 309 33.16 -9.21 -4.50
N LYS A 310 34.23 -9.65 -5.15
CA LYS A 310 35.58 -9.68 -4.56
C LYS A 310 36.19 -8.28 -4.58
N PRO A 311 37.24 -8.03 -3.77
CA PRO A 311 38.05 -6.82 -3.88
C PRO A 311 38.49 -6.56 -5.33
N GLY A 312 38.24 -5.35 -5.85
CA GLY A 312 38.51 -4.95 -7.23
C GLY A 312 37.40 -5.19 -8.24
N ASP A 313 36.37 -5.95 -7.90
CA ASP A 313 35.26 -6.25 -8.83
C ASP A 313 34.38 -5.04 -9.10
N ARG A 314 33.98 -4.91 -10.39
CA ARG A 314 32.96 -3.95 -10.82
C ARG A 314 31.92 -4.69 -11.66
N LYS A 315 30.66 -4.64 -11.25
CA LYS A 315 29.56 -5.32 -11.95
C LYS A 315 28.32 -4.45 -11.96
N ALA A 316 27.52 -4.58 -13.01
CA ALA A 316 26.25 -3.89 -13.14
C ALA A 316 25.16 -4.89 -13.55
N GLY A 317 23.95 -4.64 -13.11
CA GLY A 317 22.80 -5.47 -13.41
C GLY A 317 21.54 -4.94 -12.76
N LYS A 318 20.52 -5.76 -12.70
CA LYS A 318 19.24 -5.43 -12.09
C LYS A 318 19.00 -6.30 -10.85
N MET A 319 18.26 -5.74 -9.89
CA MET A 319 17.72 -6.45 -8.74
C MET A 319 16.28 -5.99 -8.54
N SER A 320 15.37 -6.92 -8.37
CA SER A 320 13.95 -6.64 -8.14
C SER A 320 13.59 -6.96 -6.70
N PHE A 321 12.69 -6.18 -6.13
CA PHE A 321 12.23 -6.30 -4.75
C PHE A 321 10.71 -6.21 -4.74
N SER A 322 10.05 -7.17 -4.09
CA SER A 322 8.62 -7.09 -3.83
C SER A 322 8.40 -6.28 -2.57
N VAL A 323 7.60 -5.22 -2.65
CA VAL A 323 7.34 -4.27 -1.56
C VAL A 323 5.84 -4.14 -1.33
N ASN A 324 5.44 -3.85 -0.10
CA ASN A 324 4.03 -3.74 0.24
C ASN A 324 3.38 -2.46 -0.32
N ASN A 325 4.15 -1.37 -0.39
CA ASN A 325 3.64 -0.09 -0.89
C ASN A 325 4.78 0.72 -1.52
N VAL A 326 4.67 1.01 -2.81
CA VAL A 326 5.68 1.78 -3.56
C VAL A 326 5.74 3.28 -3.22
N LYS A 327 4.78 3.77 -2.46
CA LYS A 327 4.75 5.18 -2.02
C LYS A 327 5.65 5.45 -0.80
N HIS A 328 6.12 4.40 -0.11
CA HIS A 328 7.05 4.53 1.00
C HIS A 328 8.44 4.99 0.53
N SER A 329 9.16 5.65 1.40
CA SER A 329 10.58 5.92 1.18
C SER A 329 11.38 4.65 1.45
N TYR A 330 12.28 4.33 0.54
CA TYR A 330 13.11 3.13 0.62
C TYR A 330 14.59 3.49 0.67
N TRP A 331 15.34 2.60 1.33
CA TRP A 331 16.78 2.65 1.44
C TRP A 331 17.36 1.38 0.86
N LEU A 332 18.32 1.49 -0.03
CA LEU A 332 19.15 0.36 -0.42
C LEU A 332 20.19 0.13 0.68
N ILE A 333 20.17 -1.05 1.27
CA ILE A 333 21.09 -1.41 2.34
C ILE A 333 21.98 -2.58 1.92
N VAL A 334 23.17 -2.62 2.50
CA VAL A 334 24.05 -3.79 2.46
C VAL A 334 24.21 -4.29 3.88
N ASN A 335 23.74 -5.47 4.16
CA ASN A 335 23.72 -6.06 5.50
C ASN A 335 25.01 -6.79 5.82
N ASN A 336 25.43 -6.70 7.08
CA ASN A 336 26.42 -7.60 7.64
C ASN A 336 25.73 -8.87 8.15
N ARG A 337 25.99 -10.01 7.53
CA ARG A 337 25.37 -11.29 7.93
C ARG A 337 25.68 -11.70 9.36
N ALA A 338 26.87 -11.32 9.88
CA ALA A 338 27.28 -11.71 11.23
C ALA A 338 26.54 -10.92 12.32
N THR A 339 26.19 -9.65 12.06
CA THR A 339 25.59 -8.76 13.06
C THR A 339 24.15 -8.39 12.73
N ASN A 340 23.66 -8.76 11.56
CA ASN A 340 22.36 -8.40 10.99
C ASN A 340 22.10 -6.87 11.00
N LYS A 341 23.19 -6.07 10.96
CA LYS A 341 23.11 -4.60 10.93
C LYS A 341 23.54 -4.08 9.55
N PRO A 342 22.92 -3.01 9.06
CA PRO A 342 23.33 -2.40 7.79
C PRO A 342 24.76 -1.82 7.90
N LEU A 343 25.62 -2.20 6.97
CA LEU A 343 26.97 -1.62 6.76
C LEU A 343 26.89 -0.36 5.91
N MET A 344 25.99 -0.34 4.96
CA MET A 344 25.79 0.75 4.02
C MET A 344 24.31 1.01 3.84
N LYS A 345 23.93 2.28 3.66
CA LYS A 345 22.57 2.73 3.54
C LYS A 345 22.48 3.91 2.58
N ILE A 346 21.74 3.75 1.50
CA ILE A 346 21.57 4.73 0.43
C ILE A 346 20.09 5.03 0.25
N SER A 347 19.69 6.29 0.31
CA SER A 347 18.31 6.71 0.08
C SER A 347 17.93 6.57 -1.40
N LEU A 348 16.82 5.87 -1.68
CA LEU A 348 16.26 5.79 -3.03
C LEU A 348 15.70 7.14 -3.48
N ASP A 349 15.15 7.94 -2.58
CA ASP A 349 14.57 9.24 -2.91
C ASP A 349 15.64 10.22 -3.41
N ASN A 350 16.82 10.22 -2.77
CA ASN A 350 17.96 11.01 -3.22
C ASN A 350 18.54 10.48 -4.53
N ALA A 351 18.62 9.14 -4.66
CA ALA A 351 19.10 8.50 -5.88
C ALA A 351 18.16 8.78 -7.06
N TYR A 352 16.84 8.74 -6.86
CA TYR A 352 15.85 9.05 -7.89
C TYR A 352 15.95 10.49 -8.38
N LYS A 353 16.15 11.46 -7.48
CA LYS A 353 16.40 12.86 -7.87
C LYS A 353 17.64 12.98 -8.76
N ASN A 354 18.73 12.34 -8.37
CA ASN A 354 19.98 12.36 -9.13
C ASN A 354 19.83 11.68 -10.50
N VAL A 355 19.15 10.53 -10.57
CA VAL A 355 18.87 9.81 -11.81
C VAL A 355 18.02 10.67 -12.76
N SER A 356 16.99 11.34 -12.25
CA SER A 356 16.13 12.20 -13.07
C SER A 356 16.88 13.40 -13.65
N GLU A 357 17.82 13.99 -12.89
CA GLU A 357 18.68 15.07 -13.37
C GLU A 357 19.65 14.59 -14.45
N ASP A 358 20.26 13.43 -14.29
CA ASP A 358 21.14 12.84 -15.28
C ASP A 358 20.43 12.51 -16.58
N ILE A 359 19.21 12.01 -16.51
CA ILE A 359 18.35 11.79 -17.68
C ILE A 359 18.05 13.12 -18.40
N LYS A 360 17.68 14.16 -17.65
CA LYS A 360 17.47 15.51 -18.19
C LYS A 360 18.73 16.05 -18.87
N LYS A 361 19.90 15.92 -18.24
CA LYS A 361 21.21 16.33 -18.80
C LYS A 361 21.56 15.55 -20.06
N ARG A 362 21.34 14.23 -20.10
CA ARG A 362 21.55 13.39 -21.28
C ARG A 362 20.64 13.79 -22.43
N ASN A 363 19.34 13.97 -22.15
CA ASN A 363 18.37 14.39 -23.18
C ASN A 363 18.68 15.77 -23.75
N SER A 364 19.14 16.71 -22.91
CA SER A 364 19.54 18.04 -23.37
C SER A 364 20.79 17.97 -24.27
N LYS A 365 21.80 17.14 -23.91
CA LYS A 365 22.99 16.90 -24.73
C LYS A 365 22.63 16.23 -26.06
N MET A 366 21.72 15.27 -26.07
CA MET A 366 21.25 14.63 -27.31
C MET A 366 20.50 15.60 -28.22
N LYS A 367 19.64 16.47 -27.64
CA LYS A 367 18.97 17.53 -28.42
C LYS A 367 19.96 18.50 -29.03
N LYS A 368 20.99 18.92 -28.29
CA LYS A 368 22.06 19.79 -28.82
C LYS A 368 22.85 19.11 -29.94
N ARG A 369 23.22 17.83 -29.78
CA ARG A 369 23.91 17.05 -30.82
C ARG A 369 23.06 16.92 -32.10
N LYS A 370 21.77 16.59 -31.98
CA LYS A 370 20.85 16.55 -33.13
C LYS A 370 20.74 17.91 -33.82
N LYS A 371 20.60 19.00 -33.03
CA LYS A 371 20.51 20.35 -33.62
C LYS A 371 21.78 20.72 -34.36
N ASN A 372 22.96 20.40 -33.83
CA ASN A 372 24.24 20.66 -34.51
C ASN A 372 24.38 19.79 -35.78
N TYR A 373 24.00 18.49 -35.71
CA TYR A 373 24.02 17.60 -36.87
C TYR A 373 23.16 18.11 -38.03
N TYR A 374 21.92 18.58 -37.73
CA TYR A 374 21.05 19.15 -38.74
C TYR A 374 21.55 20.50 -39.26
N LYS A 375 22.27 21.28 -38.44
CA LYS A 375 22.86 22.56 -38.87
C LYS A 375 24.10 22.38 -39.74
N GLU A 376 24.90 21.32 -39.52
CA GLU A 376 26.08 20.97 -40.32
C GLU A 376 25.73 20.23 -41.64
N ASN A 377 24.55 19.61 -41.71
CA ASN A 377 24.12 18.82 -42.87
C ASN A 377 22.80 19.37 -43.44
N ASP A 378 22.59 20.67 -43.39
CA ASP A 378 21.43 21.30 -44.00
C ASP A 378 21.66 21.35 -45.56
N PRO A 379 20.89 20.63 -46.36
CA PRO A 379 21.07 20.59 -47.80
C PRO A 379 20.71 21.92 -48.49
N PHE A 380 20.21 22.91 -47.74
CA PHE A 380 19.79 24.23 -48.28
C PHE A 380 20.75 25.37 -47.83
N ASP A 381 21.81 25.10 -47.10
CA ASP A 381 22.87 26.07 -46.80
C ASP A 381 23.96 25.99 -47.91
N VAL A 382 23.65 26.59 -49.06
CA VAL A 382 24.59 26.82 -50.19
C VAL A 382 24.73 28.32 -50.41
#